data_901f647bf9ee1f9e96d72112e27fd09f
#
_entry.id   901f647bf9ee1f9e96d72112e27fd09f
#
_cell.length_a   1.000
_cell.length_b   1.000
_cell.length_c   1.000
_cell.angle_alpha   90.00
_cell.angle_beta   90.00
_cell.angle_gamma   90.00
#
_symmetry.space_group_name_H-M   'P 1'
#
loop_
_entity.id
_entity.type
_entity.pdbx_description
1 polymer ?
#
loop_
_entity_poly.entity_id
_entity_poly.type
_entity_poly.pdbx_seq_one_letter_code
_entity_poly.pdbx_strand_id
1 'polypeptide(L)'
;KMQQLRYIVEIVNQNLNVTEAANALYTSQPGISKQVRLLEDELGLEIFERNGKHIKSITPAGKKIVAIARELLVKAQSIKSVANEYTCPNHGVLRIATTNTQARYMLPAVVERFSKQYPDVSLHIHQGSPTQIHDALISGEVDLAITTEAPYLFDDLIQLPCYLWNRSVIVKPDHPLAKVK
;
A
#
# COMPACT_ATOMS: atom_id res chain seq x y z
N LYS A 1 -10.76 13.25 -15.46
CA LYS A 1 -10.30 13.67 -14.11
C LYS A 1 -9.70 12.51 -13.29
N MET A 2 -10.38 11.38 -13.12
CA MET A 2 -9.83 10.22 -12.37
C MET A 2 -8.47 9.73 -12.93
N GLN A 3 -8.29 9.75 -14.23
CA GLN A 3 -7.03 9.36 -14.86
C GLN A 3 -5.89 10.34 -14.55
N GLN A 4 -6.17 11.62 -14.47
CA GLN A 4 -5.20 12.66 -14.09
C GLN A 4 -4.74 12.46 -12.64
N LEU A 5 -5.67 12.12 -11.73
CA LEU A 5 -5.34 11.79 -10.33
C LEU A 5 -4.44 10.55 -10.24
N ARG A 6 -4.68 9.51 -11.05
CA ARG A 6 -3.79 8.35 -11.13
C ARG A 6 -2.39 8.74 -11.59
N TYR A 7 -2.28 9.64 -12.57
CA TYR A 7 -0.99 10.07 -13.10
C TYR A 7 -0.16 10.79 -12.04
N ILE A 8 -0.74 11.74 -11.29
CA ILE A 8 0.02 12.46 -10.26
C ILE A 8 0.43 11.55 -9.12
N VAL A 9 -0.41 10.60 -8.70
CA VAL A 9 -0.09 9.62 -7.66
C VAL A 9 1.04 8.70 -8.14
N GLU A 10 0.95 8.18 -9.37
CA GLU A 10 1.96 7.25 -9.90
C GLU A 10 3.31 7.94 -10.12
N ILE A 11 3.35 9.18 -10.57
CA ILE A 11 4.61 9.95 -10.64
C ILE A 11 5.31 10.00 -9.27
N VAL A 12 4.54 10.19 -8.20
CA VAL A 12 5.10 10.22 -6.84
C VAL A 12 5.59 8.85 -6.40
N ASN A 13 4.83 7.79 -6.69
CA ASN A 13 5.21 6.41 -6.39
C ASN A 13 6.50 6.00 -7.11
N GLN A 14 6.74 6.52 -8.31
CA GLN A 14 7.94 6.30 -9.11
C GLN A 14 9.04 7.35 -8.86
N ASN A 15 9.11 7.91 -7.64
CA ASN A 15 10.13 8.88 -7.24
C ASN A 15 10.28 10.07 -8.20
N LEU A 16 9.14 10.61 -8.67
CA LEU A 16 9.05 11.74 -9.61
C LEU A 16 9.56 11.42 -11.03
N ASN A 17 9.71 10.15 -11.36
CA ASN A 17 10.10 9.70 -12.69
C ASN A 17 8.87 9.49 -13.58
N VAL A 18 8.63 10.44 -14.48
CA VAL A 18 7.46 10.41 -15.39
C VAL A 18 7.55 9.25 -16.38
N THR A 19 8.73 8.84 -16.79
CA THR A 19 8.93 7.73 -17.72
C THR A 19 8.57 6.40 -17.06
N GLU A 20 9.03 6.17 -15.84
CA GLU A 20 8.65 4.97 -15.09
C GLU A 20 7.16 4.95 -14.76
N ALA A 21 6.57 6.10 -14.42
CA ALA A 21 5.12 6.22 -14.23
C ALA A 21 4.35 5.88 -15.53
N ALA A 22 4.87 6.28 -16.68
CA ALA A 22 4.26 5.95 -17.98
C ALA A 22 4.34 4.44 -18.26
N ASN A 23 5.48 3.81 -17.99
CA ASN A 23 5.66 2.38 -18.12
C ASN A 23 4.71 1.61 -17.20
N ALA A 24 4.62 2.00 -15.92
CA ALA A 24 3.74 1.37 -14.94
C ALA A 24 2.25 1.46 -15.30
N LEU A 25 1.85 2.55 -15.98
CA LEU A 25 0.46 2.78 -16.39
C LEU A 25 0.18 2.40 -17.87
N TYR A 26 1.12 1.73 -18.51
CA TYR A 26 1.01 1.29 -19.92
C TYR A 26 0.59 2.45 -20.87
N THR A 27 1.20 3.61 -20.68
CA THR A 27 0.90 4.82 -21.47
C THR A 27 2.17 5.54 -21.90
N SER A 28 2.05 6.66 -22.62
CA SER A 28 3.20 7.43 -23.09
C SER A 28 3.57 8.56 -22.12
N GLN A 29 4.85 8.79 -21.93
CA GLN A 29 5.38 9.91 -21.11
C GLN A 29 4.82 11.29 -21.55
N PRO A 30 4.74 11.63 -22.88
CA PRO A 30 4.12 12.88 -23.31
C PRO A 30 2.63 12.96 -22.93
N GLY A 31 1.91 11.83 -22.97
CA GLY A 31 0.52 11.73 -22.56
C GLY A 31 0.33 12.08 -21.10
N ILE A 32 1.11 11.47 -20.20
CA ILE A 32 1.07 11.82 -18.77
C ILE A 32 1.41 13.28 -18.54
N SER A 33 2.51 13.77 -19.13
CA SER A 33 2.95 15.16 -18.94
C SER A 33 1.89 16.17 -19.37
N LYS A 34 1.21 15.92 -20.50
CA LYS A 34 0.10 16.75 -20.97
C LYS A 34 -1.07 16.75 -20.01
N GLN A 35 -1.48 15.57 -19.53
CA GLN A 35 -2.63 15.45 -18.63
C GLN A 35 -2.38 16.06 -17.25
N VAL A 36 -1.15 15.96 -16.75
CA VAL A 36 -0.76 16.61 -15.49
C VAL A 36 -0.80 18.13 -15.65
N ARG A 37 -0.27 18.69 -16.74
CA ARG A 37 -0.36 20.13 -17.01
C ARG A 37 -1.81 20.61 -17.11
N LEU A 38 -2.67 19.88 -17.81
CA LEU A 38 -4.09 20.22 -17.89
C LEU A 38 -4.78 20.23 -16.52
N LEU A 39 -4.36 19.36 -15.60
CA LEU A 39 -4.85 19.38 -14.22
C LEU A 39 -4.32 20.59 -13.46
N GLU A 40 -3.04 20.90 -13.58
CA GLU A 40 -2.41 22.08 -12.95
C GLU A 40 -3.05 23.38 -13.46
N ASP A 41 -3.29 23.49 -14.77
CA ASP A 41 -3.97 24.62 -15.39
C ASP A 41 -5.41 24.78 -14.87
N GLU A 42 -6.16 23.68 -14.75
CA GLU A 42 -7.52 23.67 -14.20
C GLU A 42 -7.55 24.14 -12.73
N LEU A 43 -6.56 23.70 -11.94
CA LEU A 43 -6.45 24.05 -10.53
C LEU A 43 -5.85 25.45 -10.29
N GLY A 44 -5.24 26.05 -11.31
CA GLY A 44 -4.56 27.33 -11.22
C GLY A 44 -3.29 27.32 -10.38
N LEU A 45 -2.65 26.15 -10.22
CA LEU A 45 -1.44 26.00 -9.42
C LEU A 45 -0.58 24.82 -9.92
N GLU A 46 0.71 24.85 -9.61
CA GLU A 46 1.64 23.77 -9.90
C GLU A 46 1.63 22.72 -8.80
N ILE A 47 1.48 21.45 -9.18
CA ILE A 47 1.61 20.28 -8.30
C ILE A 47 3.08 19.90 -8.16
N PHE A 48 3.83 20.03 -9.25
CA PHE A 48 5.24 19.68 -9.33
C PHE A 48 6.10 20.87 -9.72
N GLU A 49 7.19 21.07 -9.01
CA GLU A 49 8.26 21.96 -9.45
C GLU A 49 9.06 21.30 -10.56
N ARG A 50 9.35 22.06 -11.61
CA ARG A 50 10.10 21.54 -12.78
C ARG A 50 11.40 22.31 -13.01
N ASN A 51 12.40 21.57 -13.48
CA ASN A 51 13.59 22.14 -14.09
C ASN A 51 13.66 21.68 -15.56
N GLY A 52 13.19 22.55 -16.47
CA GLY A 52 13.03 22.21 -17.87
C GLY A 52 11.97 21.12 -18.09
N LYS A 53 12.40 19.95 -18.58
CA LYS A 53 11.50 18.80 -18.83
C LYS A 53 11.37 17.84 -17.64
N HIS A 54 12.19 18.00 -16.61
CA HIS A 54 12.23 17.09 -15.46
C HIS A 54 11.48 17.65 -14.27
N ILE A 55 10.77 16.79 -13.56
CA ILE A 55 10.17 17.09 -12.25
C ILE A 55 11.30 17.05 -11.22
N LYS A 56 11.45 18.14 -10.45
CA LYS A 56 12.46 18.30 -9.40
C LYS A 56 11.92 17.90 -8.03
N SER A 57 10.73 18.41 -7.71
CA SER A 57 10.12 18.21 -6.40
C SER A 57 8.60 18.36 -6.47
N ILE A 58 7.94 17.99 -5.39
CA ILE A 58 6.51 18.23 -5.17
C ILE A 58 6.33 19.58 -4.43
N THR A 59 5.41 20.41 -4.90
CA THR A 59 5.06 21.66 -4.19
C THR A 59 4.33 21.36 -2.87
N PRO A 60 4.31 22.30 -1.89
CA PRO A 60 3.51 22.13 -0.67
C PRO A 60 2.01 21.89 -0.95
N ALA A 61 1.45 22.58 -1.95
CA ALA A 61 0.08 22.35 -2.41
C ALA A 61 -0.06 20.98 -3.07
N GLY A 62 0.91 20.58 -3.91
CA GLY A 62 0.97 19.28 -4.57
C GLY A 62 0.94 18.11 -3.59
N LYS A 63 1.65 18.19 -2.46
CA LYS A 63 1.62 17.16 -1.41
C LYS A 63 0.21 16.91 -0.90
N LYS A 64 -0.53 17.99 -0.62
CA LYS A 64 -1.93 17.91 -0.16
C LYS A 64 -2.85 17.33 -1.22
N ILE A 65 -2.69 17.78 -2.48
CA ILE A 65 -3.49 17.30 -3.62
C ILE A 65 -3.25 15.81 -3.86
N VAL A 66 -2.00 15.36 -3.82
CA VAL A 66 -1.66 13.93 -4.01
C VAL A 66 -2.22 13.06 -2.88
N ALA A 67 -2.22 13.54 -1.63
CA ALA A 67 -2.85 12.84 -0.52
C ALA A 67 -4.36 12.65 -0.75
N ILE A 68 -5.07 13.73 -1.08
CA ILE A 68 -6.51 13.67 -1.42
C ILE A 68 -6.76 12.79 -2.65
N ALA A 69 -5.89 12.86 -3.66
CA ALA A 69 -6.01 12.03 -4.85
C ALA A 69 -5.90 10.52 -4.53
N ARG A 70 -5.01 10.14 -3.62
CA ARG A 70 -4.91 8.75 -3.13
C ARG A 70 -6.21 8.29 -2.46
N GLU A 71 -6.75 9.08 -1.55
CA GLU A 71 -8.03 8.77 -0.88
C GLU A 71 -9.18 8.61 -1.88
N LEU A 72 -9.28 9.50 -2.87
CA LEU A 72 -10.30 9.41 -3.91
C LEU A 72 -10.15 8.15 -4.77
N LEU A 73 -8.93 7.76 -5.10
CA LEU A 73 -8.68 6.54 -5.87
C LEU A 73 -9.03 5.28 -5.07
N VAL A 74 -8.76 5.25 -3.77
CA VAL A 74 -9.20 4.17 -2.86
C VAL A 74 -10.72 4.08 -2.83
N LYS A 75 -11.41 5.21 -2.62
CA LYS A 75 -12.88 5.25 -2.61
C LYS A 75 -13.49 4.82 -3.96
N ALA A 76 -12.85 5.21 -5.07
CA ALA A 76 -13.28 4.76 -6.40
C ALA A 76 -13.09 3.24 -6.60
N GLN A 77 -12.05 2.66 -6.00
CA GLN A 77 -11.87 1.21 -6.00
C GLN A 77 -12.92 0.51 -5.12
N SER A 78 -13.30 1.10 -3.98
CA SER A 78 -14.36 0.57 -3.11
C SER A 78 -15.72 0.49 -3.84
N ILE A 79 -16.04 1.44 -4.73
CA ILE A 79 -17.25 1.36 -5.56
C ILE A 79 -17.25 0.08 -6.42
N LYS A 80 -16.11 -0.29 -7.00
CA LYS A 80 -15.99 -1.52 -7.78
C LYS A 80 -16.11 -2.76 -6.91
N SER A 81 -15.53 -2.72 -5.70
CA SER A 81 -15.67 -3.82 -4.74
C SER A 81 -17.12 -4.07 -4.36
N VAL A 82 -17.88 -3.01 -4.06
CA VAL A 82 -19.33 -3.13 -3.81
C VAL A 82 -20.07 -3.74 -5.00
N ALA A 83 -19.78 -3.28 -6.22
CA ALA A 83 -20.40 -3.87 -7.41
C ALA A 83 -20.10 -5.37 -7.54
N ASN A 84 -18.86 -5.79 -7.25
CA ASN A 84 -18.47 -7.19 -7.29
C ASN A 84 -19.15 -8.04 -6.22
N GLU A 85 -19.40 -7.51 -5.01
CA GLU A 85 -20.15 -8.21 -3.96
C GLU A 85 -21.56 -8.61 -4.42
N TYR A 86 -22.22 -7.76 -5.20
CA TYR A 86 -23.56 -8.03 -5.72
C TYR A 86 -23.58 -8.90 -6.97
N THR A 87 -22.52 -8.88 -7.77
CA THR A 87 -22.49 -9.60 -9.06
C THR A 87 -21.77 -10.94 -8.97
N CYS A 88 -20.79 -11.08 -8.10
CA CYS A 88 -19.94 -12.26 -7.98
C CYS A 88 -19.60 -12.54 -6.51
N PRO A 89 -20.53 -13.06 -5.71
CA PRO A 89 -20.24 -13.44 -4.32
C PRO A 89 -19.10 -14.48 -4.31
N ASN A 90 -18.20 -14.34 -3.37
CA ASN A 90 -16.97 -15.16 -3.21
C ASN A 90 -15.87 -14.96 -4.26
N HIS A 91 -16.00 -14.01 -5.18
CA HIS A 91 -14.91 -13.58 -6.06
C HIS A 91 -14.34 -12.25 -5.58
N GLY A 92 -13.05 -12.10 -5.60
CA GLY A 92 -12.41 -10.84 -5.21
C GLY A 92 -10.90 -10.92 -5.08
N VAL A 93 -10.34 -9.85 -4.57
CA VAL A 93 -8.91 -9.76 -4.26
C VAL A 93 -8.77 -9.32 -2.82
N LEU A 94 -8.08 -10.13 -2.02
CA LEU A 94 -7.71 -9.78 -0.65
C LEU A 94 -6.21 -9.46 -0.61
N ARG A 95 -5.87 -8.24 -0.20
CA ARG A 95 -4.49 -7.76 -0.07
C ARG A 95 -4.11 -7.65 1.39
N ILE A 96 -3.09 -8.38 1.78
CA ILE A 96 -2.59 -8.41 3.16
C ILE A 96 -1.17 -7.89 3.20
N ALA A 97 -0.89 -6.94 4.10
CA ALA A 97 0.49 -6.58 4.44
C ALA A 97 0.93 -7.31 5.70
N THR A 98 2.19 -7.73 5.75
CA THR A 98 2.71 -8.44 6.92
C THR A 98 4.23 -8.34 7.02
N THR A 99 4.79 -8.67 8.18
CA THR A 99 6.23 -8.80 8.36
C THR A 99 6.72 -10.16 7.88
N ASN A 100 8.01 -10.25 7.58
CA ASN A 100 8.64 -11.48 7.08
C ASN A 100 8.40 -12.69 7.99
N THR A 101 8.41 -12.48 9.29
CA THR A 101 8.23 -13.56 10.26
C THR A 101 6.83 -14.17 10.18
N GLN A 102 5.79 -13.34 10.14
CA GLN A 102 4.41 -13.80 10.00
C GLN A 102 4.16 -14.44 8.64
N ALA A 103 4.66 -13.86 7.56
CA ALA A 103 4.55 -14.42 6.22
C ALA A 103 5.14 -15.82 6.14
N ARG A 104 6.26 -16.05 6.84
CA ARG A 104 7.01 -17.30 6.74
C ARG A 104 6.48 -18.40 7.67
N TYR A 105 6.05 -18.06 8.87
CA TYR A 105 5.79 -19.06 9.92
C TYR A 105 4.33 -19.17 10.34
N MET A 106 3.57 -18.11 10.29
CA MET A 106 2.17 -18.08 10.74
C MET A 106 1.18 -18.19 9.58
N LEU A 107 1.38 -17.42 8.53
CA LEU A 107 0.41 -17.33 7.44
C LEU A 107 0.26 -18.59 6.56
N PRO A 108 1.26 -19.44 6.31
CA PRO A 108 1.10 -20.55 5.37
C PRO A 108 -0.09 -21.46 5.67
N ALA A 109 -0.28 -21.86 6.93
CA ALA A 109 -1.40 -22.71 7.33
C ALA A 109 -2.76 -21.99 7.22
N VAL A 110 -2.79 -20.69 7.49
CA VAL A 110 -3.99 -19.85 7.36
C VAL A 110 -4.35 -19.66 5.90
N VAL A 111 -3.37 -19.36 5.06
CA VAL A 111 -3.52 -19.21 3.61
C VAL A 111 -4.03 -20.49 2.96
N GLU A 112 -3.49 -21.63 3.33
CA GLU A 112 -3.95 -22.93 2.82
C GLU A 112 -5.44 -23.17 3.13
N ARG A 113 -5.86 -22.90 4.36
CA ARG A 113 -7.27 -23.04 4.76
C ARG A 113 -8.16 -22.03 4.04
N PHE A 114 -7.72 -20.77 3.96
CA PHE A 114 -8.44 -19.71 3.27
C PHE A 114 -8.65 -20.04 1.79
N SER A 115 -7.59 -20.45 1.08
CA SER A 115 -7.67 -20.78 -0.35
C SER A 115 -8.55 -22.01 -0.63
N LYS A 116 -8.63 -22.95 0.31
CA LYS A 116 -9.57 -24.09 0.20
C LYS A 116 -11.03 -23.65 0.39
N GLN A 117 -11.27 -22.70 1.28
CA GLN A 117 -12.61 -22.20 1.60
C GLN A 117 -13.12 -21.18 0.56
N TYR A 118 -12.21 -20.39 0.00
CA TYR A 118 -12.50 -19.32 -0.95
C TYR A 118 -11.61 -19.44 -2.20
N PRO A 119 -11.83 -20.46 -3.05
CA PRO A 119 -10.95 -20.75 -4.18
C PRO A 119 -10.94 -19.64 -5.25
N ASP A 120 -12.00 -18.86 -5.32
CA ASP A 120 -12.19 -17.79 -6.31
C ASP A 120 -11.71 -16.43 -5.82
N VAL A 121 -11.12 -16.34 -4.60
CA VAL A 121 -10.54 -15.13 -4.07
C VAL A 121 -9.02 -15.13 -4.31
N SER A 122 -8.54 -14.13 -5.04
CA SER A 122 -7.09 -13.91 -5.23
C SER A 122 -6.50 -13.31 -3.97
N LEU A 123 -5.52 -13.98 -3.37
CA LEU A 123 -4.81 -13.51 -2.19
C LEU A 123 -3.45 -12.92 -2.56
N HIS A 124 -3.23 -11.66 -2.21
CA HIS A 124 -1.96 -10.97 -2.38
C HIS A 124 -1.34 -10.67 -1.02
N ILE A 125 -0.09 -11.08 -0.83
CA ILE A 125 0.64 -10.87 0.42
C ILE A 125 1.85 -9.97 0.15
N HIS A 126 1.83 -8.78 0.75
CA HIS A 126 2.92 -7.81 0.72
C HIS A 126 3.75 -7.94 1.99
N GLN A 127 5.07 -8.00 1.83
CA GLN A 127 5.97 -8.03 2.97
C GLN A 127 6.68 -6.69 3.10
N GLY A 128 6.78 -6.18 4.34
CA GLY A 128 7.40 -4.89 4.57
C GLY A 128 7.83 -4.68 6.02
N SER A 129 8.50 -3.57 6.24
CA SER A 129 8.75 -3.04 7.59
C SER A 129 7.44 -2.51 8.20
N PRO A 130 7.36 -2.34 9.53
CA PRO A 130 6.16 -1.77 10.18
C PRO A 130 5.71 -0.45 9.57
N THR A 131 6.63 0.46 9.23
CA THR A 131 6.31 1.73 8.59
C THR A 131 5.73 1.54 7.19
N GLN A 132 6.31 0.67 6.37
CA GLN A 132 5.77 0.36 5.03
C GLN A 132 4.39 -0.28 5.09
N ILE A 133 4.16 -1.14 6.09
CA ILE A 133 2.85 -1.77 6.34
C ILE A 133 1.82 -0.71 6.70
N HIS A 134 2.16 0.21 7.61
CA HIS A 134 1.30 1.34 7.98
C HIS A 134 0.94 2.18 6.75
N ASP A 135 1.94 2.60 5.98
CA ASP A 135 1.73 3.44 4.79
C ASP A 135 0.84 2.74 3.75
N ALA A 136 1.03 1.43 3.55
CA ALA A 136 0.20 0.62 2.65
C ALA A 136 -1.27 0.53 3.12
N LEU A 137 -1.51 0.45 4.44
CA LEU A 137 -2.87 0.49 5.00
C LEU A 137 -3.52 1.86 4.82
N ILE A 138 -2.84 2.93 5.20
CA ILE A 138 -3.38 4.29 5.09
C ILE A 138 -3.62 4.68 3.63
N SER A 139 -2.75 4.25 2.72
CA SER A 139 -2.94 4.50 1.28
C SER A 139 -4.04 3.62 0.65
N GLY A 140 -4.55 2.60 1.36
CA GLY A 140 -5.50 1.63 0.83
C GLY A 140 -4.92 0.69 -0.23
N GLU A 141 -3.60 0.54 -0.26
CA GLU A 141 -2.90 -0.42 -1.12
C GLU A 141 -3.17 -1.86 -0.65
N VAL A 142 -3.41 -2.04 0.66
CA VAL A 142 -3.80 -3.31 1.27
C VAL A 142 -5.07 -3.16 2.08
N ASP A 143 -5.82 -4.26 2.22
CA ASP A 143 -7.12 -4.28 2.90
C ASP A 143 -6.95 -4.49 4.42
N LEU A 144 -5.92 -5.25 4.82
CA LEU A 144 -5.58 -5.48 6.21
C LEU A 144 -4.08 -5.76 6.38
N ALA A 145 -3.62 -5.65 7.63
CA ALA A 145 -2.25 -6.02 7.96
C ALA A 145 -2.18 -6.97 9.17
N ILE A 146 -1.16 -7.80 9.19
CA ILE A 146 -0.82 -8.66 10.31
C ILE A 146 0.60 -8.30 10.75
N THR A 147 0.70 -7.72 11.93
CA THR A 147 1.97 -7.26 12.50
C THR A 147 2.04 -7.57 13.99
N THR A 148 3.24 -7.68 14.53
CA THR A 148 3.50 -7.91 15.94
C THR A 148 4.29 -6.78 16.58
N GLU A 149 4.70 -5.81 15.80
CA GLU A 149 5.62 -4.76 16.21
C GLU A 149 4.95 -3.38 16.17
N ALA A 150 5.40 -2.52 17.07
CA ALA A 150 5.07 -1.11 17.11
C ALA A 150 3.56 -0.80 17.06
N PRO A 151 2.74 -1.27 18.03
CA PRO A 151 1.30 -0.97 18.07
C PRO A 151 1.02 0.53 17.98
N TYR A 152 1.89 1.39 18.54
CA TYR A 152 1.79 2.85 18.51
C TYR A 152 1.86 3.45 17.09
N LEU A 153 2.37 2.73 16.09
CA LEU A 153 2.34 3.18 14.70
C LEU A 153 0.95 3.05 14.07
N PHE A 154 0.02 2.40 14.75
CA PHE A 154 -1.30 2.04 14.23
C PHE A 154 -2.43 2.62 15.09
N ASP A 155 -2.16 3.69 15.86
CA ASP A 155 -3.13 4.31 16.77
C ASP A 155 -4.35 4.91 16.03
N ASP A 156 -4.21 5.22 14.75
CA ASP A 156 -5.25 5.70 13.85
C ASP A 156 -6.02 4.58 13.15
N LEU A 157 -5.71 3.32 13.44
CA LEU A 157 -6.31 2.12 12.85
C LEU A 157 -7.00 1.25 13.89
N ILE A 158 -7.99 0.47 13.43
CA ILE A 158 -8.63 -0.54 14.30
C ILE A 158 -7.70 -1.74 14.44
N GLN A 159 -7.33 -2.04 15.67
CA GLN A 159 -6.44 -3.16 16.02
C GLN A 159 -7.24 -4.30 16.62
N LEU A 160 -7.09 -5.50 16.06
CA LEU A 160 -7.71 -6.73 16.55
C LEU A 160 -6.63 -7.72 16.99
N PRO A 161 -6.56 -8.12 18.29
CA PRO A 161 -5.61 -9.13 18.72
C PRO A 161 -5.96 -10.49 18.11
N CYS A 162 -5.01 -11.09 17.39
CA CYS A 162 -5.25 -12.37 16.71
C CYS A 162 -4.31 -13.50 17.16
N TYR A 163 -3.19 -13.18 17.79
CA TYR A 163 -2.20 -14.18 18.15
C TYR A 163 -1.28 -13.72 19.32
N LEU A 164 -0.93 -14.63 20.21
CA LEU A 164 0.04 -14.41 21.28
C LEU A 164 1.35 -15.14 20.97
N TRP A 165 2.47 -14.45 21.14
CA TRP A 165 3.79 -15.02 20.92
C TRP A 165 4.82 -14.42 21.89
N ASN A 166 5.91 -15.15 22.10
CA ASN A 166 6.99 -14.72 22.97
C ASN A 166 8.29 -14.60 22.19
N ARG A 167 9.09 -13.60 22.53
CA ARG A 167 10.48 -13.50 22.07
C ARG A 167 11.34 -14.32 23.00
N SER A 168 12.23 -15.15 22.44
CA SER A 168 13.17 -15.95 23.19
C SER A 168 14.59 -15.71 22.68
N VAL A 169 15.54 -15.70 23.59
CA VAL A 169 16.96 -15.66 23.28
C VAL A 169 17.49 -17.09 23.28
N ILE A 170 18.06 -17.50 22.17
CA ILE A 170 18.69 -18.82 22.05
C ILE A 170 20.17 -18.68 22.35
N VAL A 171 20.66 -19.43 23.29
CA VAL A 171 22.07 -19.44 23.70
C VAL A 171 22.61 -20.86 23.80
N LYS A 172 23.94 -21.03 23.80
CA LYS A 172 24.55 -22.32 24.09
C LYS A 172 24.30 -22.71 25.55
N PRO A 173 24.27 -24.02 25.88
CA PRO A 173 23.99 -24.48 27.26
C PRO A 173 24.94 -23.94 28.35
N ASP A 174 26.16 -23.63 27.98
CA ASP A 174 27.22 -23.08 28.81
C ASP A 174 27.22 -21.54 28.90
N HIS A 175 26.34 -20.88 28.18
CA HIS A 175 26.25 -19.41 28.17
C HIS A 175 25.70 -18.89 29.52
N PRO A 176 26.22 -17.77 30.06
CA PRO A 176 25.74 -17.19 31.31
C PRO A 176 24.23 -16.97 31.37
N LEU A 177 23.62 -16.55 30.25
CA LEU A 177 22.17 -16.31 30.12
C LEU A 177 21.34 -17.61 30.17
N ALA A 178 21.92 -18.79 29.98
CA ALA A 178 21.19 -20.05 30.08
C ALA A 178 20.70 -20.34 31.50
N LYS A 179 21.30 -19.70 32.52
CA LYS A 179 20.97 -19.83 33.93
C LYS A 179 19.98 -18.78 34.45
N VAL A 180 19.60 -17.82 33.60
CA VAL A 180 18.63 -16.76 33.92
C VAL A 180 17.24 -17.27 33.56
N LYS A 181 16.33 -17.30 34.54
CA LYS A 181 14.90 -17.64 34.31
C LYS A 181 14.12 -16.39 33.96
#